data_67903cad80a85b60fb537f8754882f61
#
_entry.id   67903cad80a85b60fb537f8754882f61
#
_cell.length_a   1.000
_cell.length_b   1.000
_cell.length_c   1.000
_cell.angle_alpha   90.00
_cell.angle_beta   90.00
_cell.angle_gamma   90.00
#
_symmetry.space_group_name_H-M   'P 1'
#
loop_
_entity.id
_entity.type
_entity.pdbx_description
1 polymer ?
#
loop_
_entity_poly.entity_id
_entity_poly.type
_entity_poly.pdbx_seq_one_letter_code
_entity_poly.pdbx_strand_id
1 'polypeptide(L)'
;MSMEDVVALAKHRGFVFPGSEIYGGLANTWDYGPLGVELKNNIKKAWWKKFVQESVHNVGLDAAILMNPKTWVASGHVGNFNDPMIDCKSCKTRHRADKLIEDALDAKGIEMIVDGLSFERMAELIQEHEIKCPVCGKQDYTDIRQFNLMFKTFQGVTEASTNEIFLRPETAQGIFVNYKNVQRSMRKKMPFGIAQIGKSFRNEITPGNFTFRTREFEQMELEFFCKPGEDLEWYAYWRDFCKNWLLNLNMSEDNMRLREHDADELSHYSNATVDIEYKFPFGWGELWGIADRTDFDLKRHMEHSGEDFNYIDPVTNERYVPYCIEPSLGADRVTLAFLVDAYHVEELENDDKRTVLKLHPALAPYKAAILPLSKKLADGATEVFADLAKHFMVDYDDSQSIGKRYRRQDEIGTPFCITYDFDSVEDGQVTVRHRDSMEQTRMPIADVQAYIEKHIQF
;
A
#
# COMPACT_ATOMS: atom_id res chain seq x y z
N MET A 1 -20.34 -0.27 -8.85
CA MET A 1 -19.10 -1.05 -8.83
C MET A 1 -19.04 -1.83 -7.53
N SER A 2 -18.79 -3.13 -7.58
CA SER A 2 -18.60 -3.98 -6.40
C SER A 2 -17.14 -4.43 -6.28
N MET A 3 -16.76 -5.01 -5.14
CA MET A 3 -15.42 -5.62 -5.00
C MET A 3 -15.24 -6.80 -5.95
N GLU A 4 -16.33 -7.56 -6.21
CA GLU A 4 -16.31 -8.68 -7.14
C GLU A 4 -15.94 -8.24 -8.56
N ASP A 5 -16.43 -7.08 -9.02
CA ASP A 5 -16.10 -6.54 -10.35
C ASP A 5 -14.60 -6.24 -10.46
N VAL A 6 -14.03 -5.57 -9.45
CA VAL A 6 -12.61 -5.22 -9.41
C VAL A 6 -11.73 -6.46 -9.33
N VAL A 7 -12.10 -7.42 -8.47
CA VAL A 7 -11.37 -8.70 -8.30
C VAL A 7 -11.43 -9.52 -9.59
N ALA A 8 -12.59 -9.56 -10.25
CA ALA A 8 -12.75 -10.27 -11.51
C ALA A 8 -11.87 -9.68 -12.61
N LEU A 9 -11.86 -8.33 -12.75
CA LEU A 9 -10.98 -7.64 -13.69
C LEU A 9 -9.50 -7.92 -13.36
N ALA A 10 -9.11 -7.77 -12.09
CA ALA A 10 -7.73 -7.95 -11.65
C ALA A 10 -7.20 -9.35 -11.97
N LYS A 11 -8.01 -10.39 -11.71
CA LYS A 11 -7.66 -11.78 -12.03
C LYS A 11 -7.62 -12.02 -13.54
N HIS A 12 -8.66 -11.59 -14.25
CA HIS A 12 -8.79 -11.84 -15.69
C HIS A 12 -7.69 -11.14 -16.50
N ARG A 13 -7.26 -9.96 -16.08
CA ARG A 13 -6.25 -9.15 -16.77
C ARG A 13 -4.83 -9.33 -16.24
N GLY A 14 -4.61 -10.20 -15.28
CA GLY A 14 -3.27 -10.52 -14.79
C GLY A 14 -2.66 -9.45 -13.90
N PHE A 15 -3.48 -8.74 -13.14
CA PHE A 15 -3.01 -7.89 -12.06
C PHE A 15 -2.69 -8.70 -10.80
N VAL A 16 -3.60 -9.61 -10.42
CA VAL A 16 -3.44 -10.41 -9.20
C VAL A 16 -3.99 -11.80 -9.43
N PHE A 17 -3.27 -12.81 -8.96
CA PHE A 17 -3.69 -14.21 -8.97
C PHE A 17 -3.80 -14.76 -7.54
N PRO A 18 -4.67 -15.76 -7.27
CA PRO A 18 -4.61 -16.49 -6.01
C PRO A 18 -3.24 -17.16 -5.82
N GLY A 19 -2.62 -16.95 -4.66
CA GLY A 19 -1.31 -17.54 -4.36
C GLY A 19 -1.38 -19.07 -4.32
N SER A 20 -0.50 -19.75 -5.04
CA SER A 20 -0.42 -21.23 -5.10
C SER A 20 -1.74 -21.89 -5.58
N GLU A 21 -2.46 -21.28 -6.51
CA GLU A 21 -3.78 -21.68 -6.97
C GLU A 21 -3.86 -23.15 -7.42
N ILE A 22 -2.82 -23.66 -8.08
CA ILE A 22 -2.74 -25.06 -8.56
C ILE A 22 -2.81 -26.10 -7.45
N TYR A 23 -2.54 -25.69 -6.19
CA TYR A 23 -2.65 -26.55 -5.00
C TYR A 23 -3.87 -26.22 -4.14
N GLY A 24 -4.83 -25.48 -4.69
CA GLY A 24 -6.03 -25.03 -3.96
C GLY A 24 -5.84 -23.70 -3.22
N GLY A 25 -4.71 -23.05 -3.38
CA GLY A 25 -4.41 -21.76 -2.78
C GLY A 25 -4.06 -21.81 -1.30
N LEU A 26 -3.69 -20.66 -0.76
CA LEU A 26 -3.53 -20.42 0.67
C LEU A 26 -4.42 -19.24 1.04
N ALA A 27 -5.19 -19.36 2.13
CA ALA A 27 -6.22 -18.40 2.49
C ALA A 27 -5.70 -16.94 2.49
N ASN A 28 -6.32 -16.13 1.66
CA ASN A 28 -6.03 -14.72 1.43
C ASN A 28 -4.54 -14.40 1.16
N THR A 29 -3.92 -15.25 0.35
CA THR A 29 -2.57 -15.04 -0.18
C THR A 29 -2.68 -14.79 -1.68
N TRP A 30 -1.97 -13.77 -2.17
CA TRP A 30 -2.10 -13.26 -3.52
C TRP A 30 -0.74 -13.06 -4.17
N ASP A 31 -0.65 -13.42 -5.44
CA ASP A 31 0.52 -13.15 -6.29
C ASP A 31 0.20 -11.98 -7.23
N TYR A 32 1.11 -10.99 -7.32
CA TYR A 32 0.99 -9.96 -8.33
C TYR A 32 1.42 -10.51 -9.69
N GLY A 33 0.48 -10.50 -10.64
CA GLY A 33 0.72 -10.91 -12.02
C GLY A 33 1.51 -9.86 -12.81
N PRO A 34 1.70 -10.10 -14.13
CA PRO A 34 2.53 -9.22 -14.97
C PRO A 34 2.11 -7.74 -14.95
N LEU A 35 0.82 -7.43 -14.98
CA LEU A 35 0.34 -6.04 -14.90
C LEU A 35 0.35 -5.51 -13.47
N GLY A 36 0.08 -6.37 -12.50
CA GLY A 36 0.06 -5.98 -11.08
C GLY A 36 1.43 -5.61 -10.55
N VAL A 37 2.48 -6.36 -10.92
CA VAL A 37 3.85 -6.05 -10.50
C VAL A 37 4.32 -4.72 -11.09
N GLU A 38 3.97 -4.40 -12.34
CA GLU A 38 4.31 -3.12 -12.95
C GLU A 38 3.56 -1.96 -12.29
N LEU A 39 2.24 -2.11 -12.04
CA LEU A 39 1.46 -1.11 -11.32
C LEU A 39 2.05 -0.84 -9.93
N LYS A 40 2.28 -1.88 -9.15
CA LYS A 40 2.85 -1.78 -7.79
C LYS A 40 4.25 -1.16 -7.80
N ASN A 41 5.10 -1.54 -8.75
CA ASN A 41 6.43 -0.95 -8.90
C ASN A 41 6.37 0.53 -9.29
N ASN A 42 5.43 0.92 -10.17
CA ASN A 42 5.23 2.33 -10.53
C ASN A 42 4.76 3.16 -9.33
N ILE A 43 3.87 2.63 -8.49
CA ILE A 43 3.44 3.26 -7.25
C ILE A 43 4.63 3.46 -6.29
N LYS A 44 5.43 2.41 -6.07
CA LYS A 44 6.65 2.48 -5.24
C LYS A 44 7.66 3.48 -5.78
N LYS A 45 7.87 3.52 -7.10
CA LYS A 45 8.75 4.50 -7.75
C LYS A 45 8.23 5.93 -7.59
N ALA A 46 6.91 6.14 -7.74
CA ALA A 46 6.28 7.44 -7.54
C ALA A 46 6.45 7.94 -6.10
N TRP A 47 6.25 7.05 -5.12
CA TRP A 47 6.48 7.34 -3.71
C TRP A 47 7.95 7.67 -3.45
N TRP A 48 8.89 6.81 -3.89
CA TRP A 48 10.32 7.01 -3.69
C TRP A 48 10.83 8.31 -4.32
N LYS A 49 10.31 8.66 -5.50
CA LYS A 49 10.63 9.91 -6.18
C LYS A 49 10.31 11.11 -5.28
N LYS A 50 9.09 11.18 -4.73
CA LYS A 50 8.64 12.33 -3.94
C LYS A 50 9.19 12.35 -2.52
N PHE A 51 9.22 11.19 -1.86
CA PHE A 51 9.60 11.10 -0.45
C PHE A 51 11.11 11.03 -0.24
N VAL A 52 11.88 10.55 -1.21
CA VAL A 52 13.34 10.39 -1.09
C VAL A 52 14.10 11.22 -2.11
N GLN A 53 13.87 10.99 -3.41
CA GLN A 53 14.70 11.57 -4.47
C GLN A 53 14.57 13.10 -4.54
N GLU A 54 13.37 13.65 -4.44
CA GLU A 54 13.08 15.09 -4.49
C GLU A 54 13.18 15.77 -3.12
N SER A 55 13.50 15.04 -2.05
CA SER A 55 13.63 15.59 -0.69
C SER A 55 15.10 15.90 -0.35
N VAL A 56 15.35 17.09 0.16
CA VAL A 56 16.67 17.46 0.71
C VAL A 56 16.93 16.84 2.09
N HIS A 57 15.86 16.41 2.77
CA HIS A 57 15.93 15.89 4.13
C HIS A 57 16.11 14.37 4.16
N ASN A 58 15.46 13.65 3.28
CA ASN A 58 15.27 12.22 3.41
C ASN A 58 16.35 11.41 2.68
N VAL A 59 16.58 10.20 3.18
CA VAL A 59 17.45 9.19 2.57
C VAL A 59 16.77 7.83 2.64
N GLY A 60 17.22 6.88 1.83
CA GLY A 60 16.68 5.52 1.81
C GLY A 60 17.47 4.55 2.66
N LEU A 61 16.79 3.49 3.12
CA LEU A 61 17.35 2.35 3.82
C LEU A 61 16.68 1.07 3.32
N ASP A 62 17.39 -0.03 3.30
CA ASP A 62 16.84 -1.38 3.15
C ASP A 62 17.38 -2.27 4.28
N ALA A 63 16.65 -2.32 5.40
CA ALA A 63 17.00 -3.13 6.54
C ALA A 63 16.59 -4.60 6.34
N ALA A 64 17.35 -5.52 6.94
CA ALA A 64 17.05 -6.94 6.88
C ALA A 64 15.69 -7.27 7.52
N ILE A 65 14.98 -8.25 6.94
CA ILE A 65 13.74 -8.79 7.52
C ILE A 65 14.01 -9.50 8.84
N LEU A 66 15.08 -10.31 8.86
CA LEU A 66 15.52 -11.06 10.05
C LEU A 66 16.39 -10.15 10.91
N MET A 67 15.93 -9.86 12.10
CA MET A 67 16.57 -8.95 13.04
C MET A 67 16.82 -9.65 14.38
N ASN A 68 17.71 -9.11 15.18
CA ASN A 68 17.92 -9.60 16.54
C ASN A 68 16.58 -9.57 17.32
N PRO A 69 16.15 -10.66 17.95
CA PRO A 69 14.89 -10.71 18.71
C PRO A 69 14.74 -9.63 19.78
N LYS A 70 15.87 -9.12 20.32
CA LYS A 70 15.86 -8.01 21.29
C LYS A 70 15.25 -6.72 20.71
N THR A 71 15.30 -6.53 19.39
CA THR A 71 14.65 -5.40 18.74
C THR A 71 13.14 -5.41 19.01
N TRP A 72 12.52 -6.57 18.91
CA TRP A 72 11.08 -6.76 19.11
C TRP A 72 10.67 -6.74 20.58
N VAL A 73 11.60 -7.09 21.49
CA VAL A 73 11.42 -6.89 22.93
C VAL A 73 11.47 -5.40 23.27
N ALA A 74 12.46 -4.69 22.74
CA ALA A 74 12.63 -3.25 22.98
C ALA A 74 11.42 -2.44 22.48
N SER A 75 10.94 -2.72 21.27
CA SER A 75 9.78 -2.06 20.68
C SER A 75 8.43 -2.49 21.29
N GLY A 76 8.42 -3.53 22.14
CA GLY A 76 7.20 -4.03 22.79
C GLY A 76 6.39 -5.05 21.98
N HIS A 77 6.74 -5.33 20.73
CA HIS A 77 5.97 -6.23 19.86
C HIS A 77 5.83 -7.66 20.42
N VAL A 78 6.85 -8.18 21.07
CA VAL A 78 6.78 -9.53 21.66
C VAL A 78 5.73 -9.62 22.75
N GLY A 79 5.54 -8.56 23.54
CA GLY A 79 4.62 -8.54 24.67
C GLY A 79 3.22 -8.02 24.35
N ASN A 80 3.10 -7.01 23.49
CA ASN A 80 1.90 -6.21 23.34
C ASN A 80 1.26 -6.25 21.94
N PHE A 81 1.90 -6.85 20.95
CA PHE A 81 1.35 -6.95 19.60
C PHE A 81 0.37 -8.13 19.48
N ASN A 82 -0.76 -7.99 20.15
CA ASN A 82 -1.74 -9.05 20.32
C ASN A 82 -3.15 -8.58 19.94
N ASP A 83 -3.91 -9.46 19.28
CA ASP A 83 -5.34 -9.28 19.06
C ASP A 83 -6.14 -10.16 20.02
N PRO A 84 -7.33 -9.71 20.46
CA PRO A 84 -8.27 -10.55 21.22
C PRO A 84 -8.90 -11.59 20.29
N MET A 85 -8.65 -12.87 20.54
CA MET A 85 -9.15 -13.98 19.71
C MET A 85 -10.24 -14.76 20.42
N ILE A 86 -11.31 -15.08 19.71
CA ILE A 86 -12.42 -15.91 20.17
C ILE A 86 -12.80 -16.93 19.09
N ASP A 87 -13.07 -18.19 19.48
CA ASP A 87 -13.50 -19.24 18.57
C ASP A 87 -14.99 -19.54 18.75
N CYS A 88 -15.75 -19.67 17.68
CA CYS A 88 -17.08 -20.25 17.73
C CYS A 88 -16.98 -21.78 17.93
N LYS A 89 -17.49 -22.29 19.05
CA LYS A 89 -17.45 -23.75 19.37
C LYS A 89 -18.24 -24.60 18.39
N SER A 90 -19.30 -24.02 17.79
CA SER A 90 -20.21 -24.72 16.89
C SER A 90 -19.66 -24.92 15.48
N CYS A 91 -19.12 -23.89 14.84
CA CYS A 91 -18.60 -23.98 13.46
C CYS A 91 -17.07 -23.92 13.39
N LYS A 92 -16.38 -23.77 14.52
CA LYS A 92 -14.91 -23.68 14.63
C LYS A 92 -14.29 -22.46 13.94
N THR A 93 -15.10 -21.48 13.54
CA THR A 93 -14.60 -20.26 12.95
C THR A 93 -13.96 -19.38 14.02
N ARG A 94 -12.83 -18.81 13.69
CA ARG A 94 -12.06 -17.87 14.50
C ARG A 94 -12.46 -16.45 14.19
N HIS A 95 -12.54 -15.58 15.22
CA HIS A 95 -12.86 -14.17 15.09
C HIS A 95 -11.92 -13.33 15.95
N ARG A 96 -11.67 -12.09 15.55
CA ARG A 96 -11.21 -11.04 16.46
C ARG A 96 -12.43 -10.65 17.30
N ALA A 97 -12.29 -10.71 18.62
CA ALA A 97 -13.42 -10.45 19.52
C ALA A 97 -13.88 -9.00 19.47
N ASP A 98 -12.94 -8.06 19.42
CA ASP A 98 -13.19 -6.61 19.26
C ASP A 98 -14.01 -6.33 17.99
N LYS A 99 -13.56 -6.78 16.83
CA LYS A 99 -14.27 -6.56 15.55
C LYS A 99 -15.62 -7.28 15.49
N LEU A 100 -15.71 -8.49 16.04
CA LEU A 100 -16.99 -9.20 16.13
C LEU A 100 -18.03 -8.40 16.91
N ILE A 101 -17.60 -7.71 17.97
CA ILE A 101 -18.47 -6.88 18.81
C ILE A 101 -18.81 -5.59 18.08
N GLU A 102 -17.82 -4.88 17.54
CA GLU A 102 -18.03 -3.63 16.79
C GLU A 102 -19.01 -3.83 15.65
N ASP A 103 -18.77 -4.80 14.77
CA ASP A 103 -19.63 -5.10 13.62
C ASP A 103 -21.08 -5.40 14.05
N ALA A 104 -21.25 -6.12 15.17
CA ALA A 104 -22.57 -6.46 15.67
C ALA A 104 -23.29 -5.27 16.33
N LEU A 105 -22.56 -4.36 16.97
CA LEU A 105 -23.09 -3.11 17.55
C LEU A 105 -23.46 -2.12 16.46
N ASP A 106 -22.59 -1.93 15.47
CA ASP A 106 -22.83 -1.08 14.32
C ASP A 106 -24.08 -1.49 13.54
N ALA A 107 -24.29 -2.79 13.36
CA ALA A 107 -25.51 -3.32 12.74
C ALA A 107 -26.79 -2.98 13.55
N LYS A 108 -26.65 -2.63 14.84
CA LYS A 108 -27.74 -2.18 15.73
C LYS A 108 -27.81 -0.67 15.87
N GLY A 109 -26.92 0.08 15.17
CA GLY A 109 -26.82 1.54 15.28
C GLY A 109 -26.21 2.02 16.61
N ILE A 110 -25.40 1.20 17.26
CA ILE A 110 -24.69 1.52 18.50
C ILE A 110 -23.22 1.74 18.12
N GLU A 111 -22.77 2.97 18.15
CA GLU A 111 -21.36 3.32 17.98
C GLU A 111 -20.62 3.12 19.30
N MET A 112 -19.62 2.23 19.32
CA MET A 112 -18.79 1.97 20.51
C MET A 112 -17.38 1.54 20.07
N ILE A 113 -16.37 2.13 20.66
CA ILE A 113 -14.97 1.66 20.50
C ILE A 113 -14.78 0.48 21.45
N VAL A 114 -14.44 -0.67 20.88
CA VAL A 114 -14.23 -1.93 21.62
C VAL A 114 -12.74 -2.23 21.75
N ASP A 115 -11.92 -1.65 20.89
CA ASP A 115 -10.47 -1.81 20.96
C ASP A 115 -9.94 -1.27 22.31
N GLY A 116 -9.02 -2.02 22.93
CA GLY A 116 -8.47 -1.69 24.26
C GLY A 116 -9.34 -2.06 25.45
N LEU A 117 -10.57 -2.56 25.28
CA LEU A 117 -11.38 -3.05 26.40
C LEU A 117 -10.80 -4.34 27.00
N SER A 118 -11.07 -4.59 28.30
CA SER A 118 -10.69 -5.85 28.94
C SER A 118 -11.46 -7.04 28.34
N PHE A 119 -10.88 -8.24 28.40
CA PHE A 119 -11.53 -9.44 27.87
C PHE A 119 -12.82 -9.77 28.60
N GLU A 120 -12.90 -9.45 29.89
CA GLU A 120 -14.12 -9.58 30.72
C GLU A 120 -15.21 -8.68 30.15
N ARG A 121 -14.88 -7.41 29.87
CA ARG A 121 -15.85 -6.45 29.32
C ARG A 121 -16.29 -6.85 27.91
N MET A 122 -15.39 -7.30 27.07
CA MET A 122 -15.74 -7.84 25.74
C MET A 122 -16.67 -9.06 25.85
N ALA A 123 -16.42 -9.97 26.79
CA ALA A 123 -17.26 -11.13 27.02
C ALA A 123 -18.67 -10.74 27.52
N GLU A 124 -18.76 -9.73 28.41
CA GLU A 124 -20.04 -9.16 28.85
C GLU A 124 -20.81 -8.57 27.68
N LEU A 125 -20.18 -7.77 26.81
CA LEU A 125 -20.83 -7.17 25.63
C LEU A 125 -21.40 -8.24 24.67
N ILE A 126 -20.67 -9.35 24.47
CA ILE A 126 -21.15 -10.48 23.67
C ILE A 126 -22.45 -11.06 24.27
N GLN A 127 -22.56 -11.14 25.60
CA GLN A 127 -23.76 -11.65 26.28
C GLN A 127 -24.88 -10.60 26.31
N GLU A 128 -24.58 -9.35 26.72
CA GLU A 128 -25.55 -8.25 26.79
C GLU A 128 -26.27 -8.00 25.48
N HIS A 129 -25.51 -8.05 24.38
CA HIS A 129 -26.04 -7.76 23.05
C HIS A 129 -26.41 -9.01 22.23
N GLU A 130 -26.36 -10.21 22.85
CA GLU A 130 -26.68 -11.49 22.22
C GLU A 130 -25.96 -11.66 20.86
N ILE A 131 -24.64 -11.38 20.83
CA ILE A 131 -23.85 -11.36 19.61
C ILE A 131 -23.66 -12.79 19.11
N LYS A 132 -24.16 -13.06 17.90
CA LYS A 132 -24.10 -14.36 17.25
C LYS A 132 -22.94 -14.45 16.26
N CYS A 133 -22.41 -15.65 16.10
CA CYS A 133 -21.42 -15.92 15.08
C CYS A 133 -21.97 -15.60 13.67
N PRO A 134 -21.32 -14.72 12.90
CA PRO A 134 -21.83 -14.33 11.57
C PRO A 134 -21.82 -15.48 10.56
N VAL A 135 -21.09 -16.56 10.84
CA VAL A 135 -21.00 -17.72 9.94
C VAL A 135 -22.13 -18.75 10.18
N CYS A 136 -22.42 -19.06 11.44
CA CYS A 136 -23.40 -20.11 11.76
C CYS A 136 -24.62 -19.65 12.55
N GLY A 137 -24.69 -18.37 12.95
CA GLY A 137 -25.82 -17.78 13.69
C GLY A 137 -25.95 -18.21 15.15
N LYS A 138 -25.00 -18.98 15.70
CA LYS A 138 -25.05 -19.45 17.10
C LYS A 138 -24.22 -18.56 18.00
N GLN A 139 -24.63 -18.42 19.27
CA GLN A 139 -23.89 -17.74 20.33
C GLN A 139 -23.25 -18.80 21.24
N ASP A 140 -22.18 -19.40 20.78
CA ASP A 140 -21.47 -20.47 21.51
C ASP A 140 -19.98 -20.29 21.28
N TYR A 141 -19.34 -19.53 22.18
CA TYR A 141 -17.95 -19.11 22.03
C TYR A 141 -17.04 -19.70 23.12
N THR A 142 -15.75 -19.75 22.83
CA THR A 142 -14.70 -19.98 23.81
C THR A 142 -14.47 -18.72 24.64
N ASP A 143 -13.62 -18.84 25.67
CA ASP A 143 -13.07 -17.65 26.32
C ASP A 143 -12.22 -16.86 25.34
N ILE A 144 -12.17 -15.51 25.54
CA ILE A 144 -11.31 -14.61 24.77
C ILE A 144 -9.87 -14.79 25.28
N ARG A 145 -8.92 -14.88 24.33
CA ARG A 145 -7.50 -15.06 24.61
C ARG A 145 -6.64 -14.16 23.74
N GLN A 146 -5.49 -13.79 24.24
CA GLN A 146 -4.50 -13.06 23.44
C GLN A 146 -3.94 -13.94 22.32
N PHE A 147 -3.79 -13.35 21.14
CA PHE A 147 -3.12 -13.97 20.03
C PHE A 147 -2.04 -13.02 19.49
N ASN A 148 -0.78 -13.38 19.67
CA ASN A 148 0.33 -12.56 19.16
C ASN A 148 0.44 -12.67 17.64
N LEU A 149 0.51 -11.52 16.98
CA LEU A 149 0.54 -11.43 15.51
C LEU A 149 1.93 -11.65 14.89
N MET A 150 2.97 -11.82 15.71
CA MET A 150 4.32 -12.09 15.21
C MET A 150 4.42 -13.50 14.63
N PHE A 151 4.89 -13.61 13.38
CA PHE A 151 5.35 -14.91 12.87
C PHE A 151 6.68 -15.27 13.49
N LYS A 152 6.75 -16.49 14.02
CA LYS A 152 7.96 -17.07 14.60
C LYS A 152 8.61 -18.06 13.63
N THR A 153 9.93 -18.08 13.62
CA THR A 153 10.73 -19.11 12.94
C THR A 153 12.01 -19.37 13.75
N PHE A 154 12.89 -20.23 13.26
CA PHE A 154 14.13 -20.58 13.94
C PHE A 154 15.33 -20.35 13.02
N GLN A 155 16.41 -19.84 13.60
CA GLN A 155 17.70 -19.72 12.93
C GLN A 155 18.62 -20.86 13.37
N GLY A 156 19.26 -21.51 12.39
CA GLY A 156 20.18 -22.63 12.67
C GLY A 156 19.53 -24.00 12.51
N VAL A 157 20.19 -25.04 13.02
CA VAL A 157 19.85 -26.45 12.75
C VAL A 157 18.87 -27.06 13.76
N THR A 158 18.55 -26.36 14.84
CA THR A 158 17.66 -26.85 15.90
C THR A 158 16.53 -25.86 16.20
N GLU A 159 15.34 -26.38 16.46
CA GLU A 159 14.16 -25.60 16.89
C GLU A 159 14.19 -25.34 18.42
N ALA A 160 15.34 -24.94 18.94
CA ALA A 160 15.46 -24.57 20.35
C ALA A 160 14.96 -23.12 20.55
N SER A 161 14.35 -22.82 21.69
CA SER A 161 13.87 -21.48 22.05
C SER A 161 14.96 -20.40 22.00
N THR A 162 16.22 -20.78 22.16
CA THR A 162 17.38 -19.89 22.02
C THR A 162 17.64 -19.46 20.58
N ASN A 163 17.08 -20.18 19.61
CA ASN A 163 17.22 -19.92 18.17
C ASN A 163 15.96 -19.29 17.55
N GLU A 164 14.96 -18.96 18.39
CA GLU A 164 13.72 -18.33 17.93
C GLU A 164 14.02 -16.92 17.40
N ILE A 165 13.52 -16.64 16.20
CA ILE A 165 13.53 -15.33 15.56
C ILE A 165 12.14 -15.02 15.02
N PHE A 166 11.91 -13.76 14.65
CA PHE A 166 10.63 -13.31 14.15
C PHE A 166 10.75 -12.75 12.74
N LEU A 167 9.71 -12.93 11.92
CA LEU A 167 9.53 -12.14 10.73
C LEU A 167 9.03 -10.75 11.14
N ARG A 168 9.65 -9.69 10.65
CA ARG A 168 9.30 -8.32 11.06
C ARG A 168 7.84 -8.00 10.77
N PRO A 169 7.07 -7.45 11.74
CA PRO A 169 5.68 -7.04 11.55
C PRO A 169 5.53 -5.65 10.95
N GLU A 170 6.64 -4.88 10.90
CA GLU A 170 6.74 -3.54 10.34
C GLU A 170 8.17 -3.23 9.89
N THR A 171 8.32 -2.24 9.03
CA THR A 171 9.64 -1.78 8.57
C THR A 171 10.26 -0.72 9.47
N ALA A 172 9.47 -0.04 10.31
CA ALA A 172 9.87 1.07 11.16
C ALA A 172 11.06 0.73 12.09
N GLN A 173 11.03 -0.44 12.77
CA GLN A 173 12.06 -0.81 13.73
C GLN A 173 13.45 -1.00 13.07
N GLY A 174 13.47 -1.43 11.80
CA GLY A 174 14.71 -1.47 11.02
C GLY A 174 15.32 -0.08 10.81
N ILE A 175 14.50 0.95 10.74
CA ILE A 175 14.92 2.34 10.63
C ILE A 175 15.46 2.84 11.98
N PHE A 176 14.71 2.64 13.07
CA PHE A 176 15.13 3.12 14.40
C PHE A 176 16.48 2.55 14.85
N VAL A 177 16.71 1.23 14.68
CA VAL A 177 17.99 0.63 15.05
C VAL A 177 19.17 1.09 14.18
N ASN A 178 18.89 1.62 12.98
CA ASN A 178 19.88 2.17 12.07
C ASN A 178 20.00 3.70 12.13
N TYR A 179 19.21 4.36 12.96
CA TYR A 179 19.19 5.84 13.05
C TYR A 179 20.61 6.45 13.13
N LYS A 180 21.43 6.02 14.08
CA LYS A 180 22.80 6.53 14.24
C LYS A 180 23.72 6.20 13.07
N ASN A 181 23.59 5.01 12.51
CA ASN A 181 24.37 4.60 11.35
C ASN A 181 24.11 5.53 10.17
N VAL A 182 22.85 5.81 9.88
CA VAL A 182 22.43 6.69 8.79
C VAL A 182 22.80 8.13 9.08
N GLN A 183 22.51 8.64 10.29
CA GLN A 183 22.79 10.01 10.67
C GLN A 183 24.28 10.33 10.51
N ARG A 184 25.18 9.42 10.95
CA ARG A 184 26.64 9.60 10.87
C ARG A 184 27.18 9.44 9.45
N SER A 185 26.81 8.35 8.77
CA SER A 185 27.32 8.03 7.43
C SER A 185 26.90 9.07 6.39
N MET A 186 25.66 9.57 6.50
CA MET A 186 25.11 10.58 5.60
C MET A 186 25.29 12.01 6.09
N ARG A 187 25.92 12.21 7.28
CA ARG A 187 26.14 13.51 7.91
C ARG A 187 24.87 14.35 8.01
N LYS A 188 23.73 13.69 8.30
CA LYS A 188 22.44 14.37 8.37
C LYS A 188 22.34 15.27 9.61
N LYS A 189 21.73 16.42 9.40
CA LYS A 189 21.32 17.38 10.45
C LYS A 189 19.81 17.31 10.60
N MET A 190 19.30 17.69 11.76
CA MET A 190 17.84 17.80 11.98
C MET A 190 17.25 18.98 11.19
N PRO A 191 16.06 18.83 10.62
CA PRO A 191 15.32 17.57 10.54
C PRO A 191 15.81 16.67 9.39
N PHE A 192 15.66 15.35 9.52
CA PHE A 192 15.89 14.42 8.42
C PHE A 192 15.05 13.16 8.55
N GLY A 193 14.78 12.51 7.42
CA GLY A 193 14.00 11.28 7.37
C GLY A 193 14.78 10.10 6.81
N ILE A 194 14.38 8.92 7.21
CA ILE A 194 14.85 7.63 6.69
C ILE A 194 13.64 6.88 6.17
N ALA A 195 13.65 6.57 4.87
CA ALA A 195 12.56 5.90 4.18
C ALA A 195 12.92 4.47 3.83
N GLN A 196 11.95 3.58 3.91
CA GLN A 196 12.09 2.17 3.52
C GLN A 196 10.86 1.67 2.80
N ILE A 197 11.08 0.84 1.78
CA ILE A 197 10.05 -0.02 1.17
C ILE A 197 10.45 -1.45 1.47
N GLY A 198 9.55 -2.24 2.06
CA GLY A 198 9.91 -3.62 2.37
C GLY A 198 8.73 -4.48 2.82
N LYS A 199 8.95 -5.79 2.74
CA LYS A 199 8.00 -6.81 3.21
C LYS A 199 7.87 -6.80 4.71
N SER A 200 6.63 -6.97 5.18
CA SER A 200 6.26 -7.16 6.58
C SER A 200 5.26 -8.30 6.71
N PHE A 201 5.14 -8.87 7.90
CA PHE A 201 4.40 -10.11 8.14
C PHE A 201 3.60 -9.99 9.43
N ARG A 202 2.28 -10.18 9.34
CA ARG A 202 1.39 -10.22 10.51
C ARG A 202 0.50 -11.45 10.41
N ASN A 203 0.53 -12.30 11.42
CA ASN A 203 -0.28 -13.52 11.46
C ASN A 203 -1.74 -13.18 11.76
N GLU A 204 -2.36 -12.42 10.86
CA GLU A 204 -3.75 -11.93 10.98
C GLU A 204 -4.73 -13.07 11.28
N ILE A 205 -5.62 -12.84 12.26
CA ILE A 205 -6.67 -13.80 12.61
C ILE A 205 -7.70 -13.90 11.48
N THR A 206 -8.13 -12.74 10.96
CA THR A 206 -9.15 -12.61 9.92
C THR A 206 -8.62 -11.82 8.71
N PRO A 207 -7.69 -12.39 7.91
CA PRO A 207 -7.31 -11.75 6.67
C PRO A 207 -8.49 -11.73 5.71
N GLY A 208 -8.59 -10.70 4.86
CA GLY A 208 -9.74 -10.56 3.97
C GLY A 208 -9.71 -9.32 3.09
N ASN A 209 -10.82 -9.10 2.39
CA ASN A 209 -11.00 -7.98 1.48
C ASN A 209 -9.90 -7.89 0.41
N PHE A 210 -9.67 -9.04 -0.28
CA PHE A 210 -8.67 -9.16 -1.33
C PHE A 210 -7.26 -8.82 -0.81
N THR A 211 -6.54 -7.87 -1.42
CA THR A 211 -5.19 -7.46 -1.00
C THR A 211 -5.19 -6.40 0.12
N PHE A 212 -6.35 -6.05 0.68
CA PHE A 212 -6.46 -5.05 1.74
C PHE A 212 -5.85 -5.52 3.07
N ARG A 213 -6.13 -6.79 3.48
CA ARG A 213 -5.60 -7.37 4.72
C ARG A 213 -5.07 -8.77 4.46
N THR A 214 -3.76 -8.87 4.35
CA THR A 214 -3.02 -10.10 4.07
C THR A 214 -2.01 -10.36 5.18
N ARG A 215 -1.48 -11.59 5.28
CA ARG A 215 -0.45 -11.95 6.27
C ARG A 215 0.96 -11.57 5.86
N GLU A 216 1.20 -11.51 4.56
CA GLU A 216 2.41 -10.98 3.94
C GLU A 216 2.04 -9.76 3.10
N PHE A 217 2.65 -8.63 3.36
CA PHE A 217 2.37 -7.37 2.68
C PHE A 217 3.65 -6.54 2.55
N GLU A 218 3.57 -5.42 1.85
CA GLU A 218 4.70 -4.52 1.67
C GLU A 218 4.33 -3.13 2.19
N GLN A 219 5.22 -2.54 2.99
CA GLN A 219 5.06 -1.20 3.53
C GLN A 219 6.01 -0.22 2.83
N MET A 220 5.59 1.02 2.76
CA MET A 220 6.38 2.20 2.40
C MET A 220 6.31 3.14 3.59
N GLU A 221 7.38 3.21 4.37
CA GLU A 221 7.45 3.97 5.63
C GLU A 221 8.56 5.01 5.58
N LEU A 222 8.27 6.16 6.16
CA LEU A 222 9.22 7.23 6.42
C LEU A 222 9.23 7.51 7.91
N GLU A 223 10.39 7.40 8.54
CA GLU A 223 10.63 7.89 9.90
C GLU A 223 11.34 9.24 9.80
N PHE A 224 10.58 10.31 10.05
CA PHE A 224 11.07 11.67 9.93
C PHE A 224 11.39 12.23 11.30
N PHE A 225 12.69 12.43 11.56
CA PHE A 225 13.22 12.90 12.83
C PHE A 225 13.30 14.42 12.87
N CYS A 226 12.76 15.00 13.96
CA CYS A 226 12.74 16.44 14.17
C CYS A 226 13.10 16.81 15.62
N LYS A 227 13.26 18.10 15.89
CA LYS A 227 13.49 18.61 17.24
C LYS A 227 12.18 18.55 18.03
N PRO A 228 12.20 18.11 19.32
CA PRO A 228 11.03 18.23 20.20
C PRO A 228 10.49 19.65 20.24
N GLY A 229 9.18 19.80 20.08
CA GLY A 229 8.48 21.08 19.98
C GLY A 229 8.28 21.59 18.55
N GLU A 230 8.88 20.95 17.53
CA GLU A 230 8.59 21.18 16.11
C GLU A 230 7.73 20.07 15.50
N ASP A 231 7.42 19.05 16.28
CA ASP A 231 6.75 17.82 15.90
C ASP A 231 5.37 18.05 15.29
N LEU A 232 4.52 18.86 15.90
CA LEU A 232 3.16 19.13 15.41
C LEU A 232 3.16 19.90 14.08
N GLU A 233 4.17 20.76 13.83
CA GLU A 233 4.33 21.44 12.55
C GLU A 233 4.71 20.43 11.44
N TRP A 234 5.66 19.53 11.72
CA TRP A 234 6.06 18.47 10.80
C TRP A 234 4.96 17.42 10.60
N TYR A 235 4.19 17.11 11.64
CA TYR A 235 3.01 16.26 11.53
C TYR A 235 1.99 16.84 10.54
N ALA A 236 1.62 18.10 10.69
CA ALA A 236 0.71 18.78 9.76
C ALA A 236 1.27 18.80 8.32
N TYR A 237 2.58 19.09 8.17
CA TYR A 237 3.24 19.05 6.86
C TYR A 237 3.13 17.68 6.20
N TRP A 238 3.47 16.59 6.90
CA TRP A 238 3.44 15.25 6.32
C TRP A 238 2.02 14.76 6.04
N ARG A 239 1.05 15.09 6.89
CA ARG A 239 -0.38 14.81 6.63
C ARG A 239 -0.80 15.40 5.28
N ASP A 240 -0.54 16.67 5.07
CA ASP A 240 -0.94 17.38 3.86
C ASP A 240 -0.14 16.92 2.64
N PHE A 241 1.15 16.64 2.81
CA PHE A 241 2.01 16.10 1.75
C PHE A 241 1.53 14.73 1.26
N CYS A 242 1.18 13.82 2.18
CA CYS A 242 0.67 12.50 1.86
C CYS A 242 -0.67 12.58 1.11
N LYS A 243 -1.61 13.40 1.59
CA LYS A 243 -2.88 13.63 0.90
C LYS A 243 -2.66 14.17 -0.51
N ASN A 244 -1.83 15.18 -0.66
CA ASN A 244 -1.54 15.79 -1.96
C ASN A 244 -0.85 14.82 -2.92
N TRP A 245 -0.01 13.90 -2.45
CA TRP A 245 0.60 12.87 -3.29
C TRP A 245 -0.46 11.96 -3.93
N LEU A 246 -1.49 11.55 -3.18
CA LEU A 246 -2.62 10.76 -3.70
C LEU A 246 -3.42 11.55 -4.74
N LEU A 247 -3.74 12.81 -4.45
CA LEU A 247 -4.48 13.69 -5.37
C LEU A 247 -3.72 13.93 -6.68
N ASN A 248 -2.40 14.17 -6.60
CA ASN A 248 -1.55 14.38 -7.78
C ASN A 248 -1.45 13.13 -8.68
N LEU A 249 -1.74 11.96 -8.13
CA LEU A 249 -1.84 10.69 -8.87
C LEU A 249 -3.28 10.34 -9.26
N ASN A 250 -4.17 11.34 -9.31
CA ASN A 250 -5.56 11.25 -9.73
C ASN A 250 -6.48 10.41 -8.82
N MET A 251 -6.12 10.19 -7.54
CA MET A 251 -7.08 9.61 -6.61
C MET A 251 -8.18 10.64 -6.29
N SER A 252 -9.44 10.23 -6.37
CA SER A 252 -10.58 11.10 -6.15
C SER A 252 -10.65 11.59 -4.70
N GLU A 253 -10.72 12.92 -4.50
CA GLU A 253 -10.89 13.51 -3.18
C GLU A 253 -12.21 13.10 -2.52
N ASP A 254 -13.29 12.89 -3.30
CA ASP A 254 -14.59 12.46 -2.81
C ASP A 254 -14.57 11.04 -2.19
N ASN A 255 -13.54 10.26 -2.53
CA ASN A 255 -13.32 8.91 -2.00
C ASN A 255 -12.32 8.88 -0.84
N MET A 256 -11.83 10.02 -0.36
CA MET A 256 -10.89 10.12 0.74
C MET A 256 -11.44 10.98 1.87
N ARG A 257 -11.05 10.66 3.10
CA ARG A 257 -11.26 11.53 4.26
C ARG A 257 -10.06 11.46 5.21
N LEU A 258 -9.87 12.51 6.00
CA LEU A 258 -8.97 12.51 7.12
C LEU A 258 -9.75 12.12 8.38
N ARG A 259 -9.24 11.16 9.15
CA ARG A 259 -9.77 10.74 10.42
C ARG A 259 -8.69 10.97 11.48
N GLU A 260 -8.80 12.06 12.20
CA GLU A 260 -7.96 12.30 13.38
C GLU A 260 -8.39 11.34 14.50
N HIS A 261 -7.41 10.79 15.23
CA HIS A 261 -7.67 9.94 16.39
C HIS A 261 -7.94 10.80 17.61
N ASP A 262 -8.99 10.45 18.36
CA ASP A 262 -9.27 11.07 19.64
C ASP A 262 -8.21 10.68 20.70
N ALA A 263 -8.09 11.45 21.77
CA ALA A 263 -7.04 11.27 22.77
C ALA A 263 -7.05 9.89 23.46
N ASP A 264 -8.20 9.24 23.52
CA ASP A 264 -8.40 7.89 24.07
C ASP A 264 -8.14 6.76 23.06
N GLU A 265 -8.07 7.09 21.77
CA GLU A 265 -7.67 6.16 20.70
C GLU A 265 -6.14 6.16 20.43
N LEU A 266 -5.44 7.21 20.87
CA LEU A 266 -4.00 7.33 20.62
C LEU A 266 -3.22 6.19 21.26
N SER A 267 -2.29 5.62 20.48
CA SER A 267 -1.29 4.72 21.05
C SER A 267 -0.51 5.44 22.15
N HIS A 268 -0.11 4.69 23.17
CA HIS A 268 0.62 5.21 24.35
C HIS A 268 1.94 5.94 24.02
N TYR A 269 2.41 5.86 22.81
CA TYR A 269 3.63 6.50 22.30
C TYR A 269 3.35 7.69 21.36
N SER A 270 2.09 7.98 21.05
CA SER A 270 1.72 9.01 20.06
C SER A 270 1.10 10.24 20.70
N ASN A 271 1.52 11.44 20.24
CA ASN A 271 0.88 12.71 20.58
C ASN A 271 -0.28 13.05 19.64
N ALA A 272 -0.20 12.60 18.38
CA ALA A 272 -1.20 12.83 17.36
C ALA A 272 -1.13 11.72 16.32
N THR A 273 -2.29 11.29 15.83
CA THR A 273 -2.39 10.32 14.74
C THR A 273 -3.56 10.70 13.85
N VAL A 274 -3.38 10.64 12.55
CA VAL A 274 -4.43 10.79 11.55
C VAL A 274 -4.32 9.67 10.53
N ASP A 275 -5.47 9.11 10.16
CA ASP A 275 -5.58 8.22 9.03
C ASP A 275 -6.13 8.95 7.82
N ILE A 276 -5.49 8.77 6.67
CA ILE A 276 -6.14 9.00 5.39
C ILE A 276 -6.92 7.73 5.09
N GLU A 277 -8.24 7.79 5.18
CA GLU A 277 -9.11 6.68 4.83
C GLU A 277 -9.59 6.81 3.40
N TYR A 278 -9.74 5.65 2.72
CA TYR A 278 -10.32 5.55 1.39
C TYR A 278 -11.63 4.76 1.45
N LYS A 279 -12.61 5.20 0.63
CA LYS A 279 -13.92 4.56 0.52
C LYS A 279 -13.89 3.40 -0.47
N PHE A 280 -13.47 2.24 0.02
CA PHE A 280 -13.55 0.99 -0.73
C PHE A 280 -15.00 0.53 -0.91
N PRO A 281 -15.30 -0.39 -1.85
CA PRO A 281 -16.65 -0.94 -2.01
C PRO A 281 -17.20 -1.65 -0.76
N PHE A 282 -16.34 -2.09 0.15
CA PHE A 282 -16.70 -2.68 1.44
C PHE A 282 -16.81 -1.67 2.60
N GLY A 283 -16.63 -0.39 2.34
CA GLY A 283 -16.68 0.68 3.33
C GLY A 283 -15.38 1.48 3.46
N TRP A 284 -15.33 2.37 4.44
CA TRP A 284 -14.14 3.14 4.76
C TRP A 284 -13.05 2.23 5.32
N GLY A 285 -11.85 2.39 4.82
CA GLY A 285 -10.67 1.66 5.29
C GLY A 285 -9.45 2.55 5.34
N GLU A 286 -8.66 2.38 6.37
CA GLU A 286 -7.37 3.04 6.54
C GLU A 286 -6.47 2.75 5.34
N LEU A 287 -6.01 3.82 4.68
CA LEU A 287 -5.08 3.75 3.56
C LEU A 287 -3.68 4.15 4.00
N TRP A 288 -3.54 5.21 4.79
CA TRP A 288 -2.27 5.80 5.20
C TRP A 288 -2.36 6.33 6.62
N GLY A 289 -1.55 5.83 7.54
CA GLY A 289 -1.41 6.39 8.88
C GLY A 289 -0.29 7.42 8.92
N ILE A 290 -0.51 8.55 9.58
CA ILE A 290 0.51 9.53 9.91
C ILE A 290 0.48 9.74 11.42
N ALA A 291 1.58 9.41 12.12
CA ALA A 291 1.66 9.47 13.57
C ALA A 291 2.84 10.33 14.04
N ASP A 292 2.63 11.13 15.06
CA ASP A 292 3.69 11.69 15.88
C ASP A 292 4.03 10.70 16.99
N ARG A 293 5.13 9.95 16.82
CA ARG A 293 5.60 8.89 17.73
C ARG A 293 6.46 9.43 18.88
N THR A 294 6.63 10.72 18.98
CA THR A 294 7.52 11.36 19.96
C THR A 294 8.95 10.79 19.91
N ASP A 295 9.63 10.65 21.04
CA ASP A 295 10.94 10.03 21.19
C ASP A 295 10.86 8.56 21.66
N PHE A 296 9.67 7.98 21.65
CA PHE A 296 9.39 6.68 22.27
C PHE A 296 10.33 5.58 21.77
N ASP A 297 10.36 5.34 20.45
CA ASP A 297 11.14 4.22 19.88
C ASP A 297 12.64 4.39 20.13
N LEU A 298 13.18 5.59 19.91
CA LEU A 298 14.61 5.85 20.16
C LEU A 298 14.97 5.65 21.63
N LYS A 299 14.13 6.11 22.57
CA LYS A 299 14.34 5.88 24.02
C LYS A 299 14.27 4.40 24.36
N ARG A 300 13.30 3.67 23.83
CA ARG A 300 13.19 2.22 24.07
C ARG A 300 14.44 1.48 23.61
N HIS A 301 14.96 1.81 22.42
CA HIS A 301 16.20 1.22 21.94
C HIS A 301 17.43 1.65 22.77
N MET A 302 17.50 2.90 23.23
CA MET A 302 18.55 3.34 24.16
C MET A 302 18.54 2.51 25.45
N GLU A 303 17.37 2.36 26.09
CA GLU A 303 17.21 1.62 27.34
C GLU A 303 17.63 0.13 27.21
N HIS A 304 17.28 -0.51 26.10
CA HIS A 304 17.54 -1.94 25.91
C HIS A 304 18.93 -2.25 25.35
N SER A 305 19.54 -1.34 24.58
CA SER A 305 20.85 -1.54 23.97
C SER A 305 21.99 -0.94 24.76
N GLY A 306 21.73 0.12 25.54
CA GLY A 306 22.74 0.95 26.16
C GLY A 306 23.40 1.96 25.21
N GLU A 307 22.97 2.01 23.94
CA GLU A 307 23.50 2.94 22.94
C GLU A 307 22.90 4.34 23.10
N ASP A 308 23.70 5.38 22.85
CA ASP A 308 23.26 6.77 22.93
C ASP A 308 22.71 7.27 21.58
N PHE A 309 21.39 7.46 21.48
CA PHE A 309 20.70 7.99 20.28
C PHE A 309 20.43 9.49 20.37
N ASN A 310 20.94 10.19 21.39
CA ASN A 310 20.83 11.65 21.42
C ASN A 310 21.45 12.30 20.17
N TYR A 311 20.79 13.33 19.69
CA TYR A 311 21.34 14.26 18.72
C TYR A 311 21.99 15.45 19.46
N ILE A 312 23.11 15.90 18.97
CA ILE A 312 23.75 17.13 19.43
C ILE A 312 23.72 18.10 18.27
N ASP A 313 23.01 19.20 18.45
CA ASP A 313 22.93 20.25 17.44
C ASP A 313 24.29 20.92 17.28
N PRO A 314 24.89 20.92 16.08
CA PRO A 314 26.21 21.44 15.86
C PRO A 314 26.31 22.98 15.96
N VAL A 315 25.19 23.69 15.98
CA VAL A 315 25.14 25.15 16.07
C VAL A 315 24.88 25.59 17.51
N THR A 316 23.91 24.99 18.18
CA THR A 316 23.48 25.39 19.53
C THR A 316 24.14 24.58 20.63
N ASN A 317 24.77 23.44 20.32
CA ASN A 317 25.26 22.41 21.26
C ASN A 317 24.15 21.81 22.14
N GLU A 318 22.88 22.01 21.80
CA GLU A 318 21.74 21.42 22.50
C GLU A 318 21.73 19.90 22.27
N ARG A 319 21.46 19.15 23.32
CA ARG A 319 21.37 17.68 23.29
C ARG A 319 19.96 17.23 23.60
N TYR A 320 19.39 16.43 22.70
CA TYR A 320 18.04 15.88 22.85
C TYR A 320 17.87 14.56 22.12
N VAL A 321 16.87 13.75 22.52
CA VAL A 321 16.39 12.63 21.73
C VAL A 321 15.38 13.17 20.73
N PRO A 322 15.57 12.97 19.42
CA PRO A 322 14.64 13.48 18.42
C PRO A 322 13.23 12.89 18.55
N TYR A 323 12.23 13.68 18.18
CA TYR A 323 10.88 13.19 17.94
C TYR A 323 10.80 12.62 16.52
N CYS A 324 9.84 11.74 16.29
CA CYS A 324 9.65 11.06 15.03
C CYS A 324 8.22 11.23 14.51
N ILE A 325 8.09 11.67 13.27
CA ILE A 325 6.83 11.65 12.53
C ILE A 325 6.88 10.51 11.53
N GLU A 326 5.90 9.63 11.59
CA GLU A 326 5.81 8.41 10.78
C GLU A 326 4.63 8.46 9.80
N PRO A 327 4.83 8.78 8.52
CA PRO A 327 3.91 8.40 7.46
C PRO A 327 4.12 6.93 7.05
N SER A 328 3.13 6.06 7.31
CA SER A 328 3.17 4.62 7.00
C SER A 328 2.06 4.22 6.04
N LEU A 329 2.43 3.73 4.85
CA LEU A 329 1.53 3.35 3.77
C LEU A 329 1.73 1.88 3.38
N GLY A 330 0.65 1.11 3.33
CA GLY A 330 0.66 -0.24 2.78
C GLY A 330 0.68 -0.21 1.25
N ALA A 331 1.75 -0.71 0.61
CA ALA A 331 1.86 -0.75 -0.85
C ALA A 331 0.74 -1.57 -1.50
N ASP A 332 0.30 -2.64 -0.85
CA ASP A 332 -0.79 -3.50 -1.32
C ASP A 332 -2.15 -2.80 -1.23
N ARG A 333 -2.41 -2.09 -0.12
CA ARG A 333 -3.65 -1.32 0.06
C ARG A 333 -3.77 -0.17 -0.92
N VAL A 334 -2.72 0.61 -1.12
CA VAL A 334 -2.75 1.73 -2.07
C VAL A 334 -2.84 1.26 -3.51
N THR A 335 -2.24 0.11 -3.85
CA THR A 335 -2.42 -0.51 -5.16
C THR A 335 -3.87 -0.89 -5.39
N LEU A 336 -4.54 -1.49 -4.39
CA LEU A 336 -5.97 -1.78 -4.45
C LEU A 336 -6.80 -0.50 -4.57
N ALA A 337 -6.49 0.54 -3.79
CA ALA A 337 -7.20 1.82 -3.85
C ALA A 337 -7.13 2.46 -5.24
N PHE A 338 -5.94 2.49 -5.86
CA PHE A 338 -5.80 2.99 -7.24
C PHE A 338 -6.54 2.13 -8.26
N LEU A 339 -6.60 0.81 -8.11
CA LEU A 339 -7.39 -0.06 -8.98
C LEU A 339 -8.89 0.21 -8.84
N VAL A 340 -9.37 0.38 -7.61
CA VAL A 340 -10.77 0.69 -7.30
C VAL A 340 -11.15 2.06 -7.86
N ASP A 341 -10.34 3.08 -7.58
CA ASP A 341 -10.60 4.46 -8.00
C ASP A 341 -10.57 4.63 -9.53
N ALA A 342 -9.66 3.91 -10.18
CA ALA A 342 -9.52 3.94 -11.63
C ALA A 342 -10.59 3.14 -12.39
N TYR A 343 -11.32 2.25 -11.74
CA TYR A 343 -12.28 1.36 -12.40
C TYR A 343 -13.56 2.09 -12.80
N HIS A 344 -13.82 2.20 -14.10
CA HIS A 344 -15.02 2.81 -14.64
C HIS A 344 -15.67 1.91 -15.68
N VAL A 345 -17.00 1.94 -15.74
CA VAL A 345 -17.79 1.38 -16.83
C VAL A 345 -18.54 2.52 -17.49
N GLU A 346 -18.18 2.82 -18.71
CA GLU A 346 -18.79 3.89 -19.51
C GLU A 346 -19.83 3.30 -20.44
N GLU A 347 -20.98 3.96 -20.53
CA GLU A 347 -22.02 3.66 -21.51
C GLU A 347 -21.73 4.46 -22.79
N LEU A 348 -21.65 3.77 -23.90
CA LEU A 348 -21.43 4.35 -25.21
C LEU A 348 -22.70 4.29 -26.04
N GLU A 349 -22.66 4.78 -27.26
CA GLU A 349 -23.78 4.69 -28.20
C GLU A 349 -24.17 3.23 -28.48
N ASN A 350 -25.43 2.97 -28.77
CA ASN A 350 -26.02 1.66 -29.09
C ASN A 350 -25.92 0.62 -27.94
N ASP A 351 -26.08 1.05 -26.70
CA ASP A 351 -26.01 0.18 -25.50
C ASP A 351 -24.66 -0.54 -25.33
N ASP A 352 -23.62 -0.11 -26.03
CA ASP A 352 -22.27 -0.64 -25.87
C ASP A 352 -21.64 -0.12 -24.57
N LYS A 353 -20.88 -0.98 -23.86
CA LYS A 353 -20.22 -0.63 -22.60
C LYS A 353 -18.72 -0.77 -22.74
N ARG A 354 -18.00 0.18 -22.16
CA ARG A 354 -16.55 0.20 -22.10
C ARG A 354 -16.08 0.13 -20.66
N THR A 355 -15.41 -0.94 -20.29
CA THR A 355 -14.64 -0.98 -19.04
C THR A 355 -13.30 -0.30 -19.26
N VAL A 356 -12.93 0.60 -18.38
CA VAL A 356 -11.69 1.37 -18.46
C VAL A 356 -11.09 1.58 -17.09
N LEU A 357 -9.77 1.36 -16.95
CA LEU A 357 -8.99 1.76 -15.79
C LEU A 357 -8.37 3.14 -16.03
N LYS A 358 -8.91 4.18 -15.42
CA LYS A 358 -8.43 5.57 -15.54
C LYS A 358 -7.24 5.87 -14.62
N LEU A 359 -6.24 5.00 -14.65
CA LEU A 359 -5.00 5.19 -13.90
C LEU A 359 -4.27 6.46 -14.38
N HIS A 360 -3.65 7.18 -13.43
CA HIS A 360 -2.69 8.23 -13.82
C HIS A 360 -1.62 7.62 -14.73
N PRO A 361 -1.21 8.29 -15.85
CA PRO A 361 -0.24 7.73 -16.77
C PRO A 361 1.07 7.27 -16.13
N ALA A 362 1.53 7.95 -15.06
CA ALA A 362 2.69 7.54 -14.28
C ALA A 362 2.53 6.16 -13.63
N LEU A 363 1.32 5.77 -13.26
CA LEU A 363 1.03 4.50 -12.57
C LEU A 363 0.71 3.36 -13.53
N ALA A 364 0.21 3.66 -14.75
CA ALA A 364 -0.20 2.66 -15.72
C ALA A 364 0.90 1.60 -15.95
N PRO A 365 0.58 0.30 -15.99
CA PRO A 365 1.55 -0.77 -16.26
C PRO A 365 2.32 -0.54 -17.56
N TYR A 366 1.62 -0.37 -18.65
CA TYR A 366 2.18 0.07 -19.93
C TYR A 366 1.91 1.57 -20.12
N LYS A 367 2.93 2.31 -20.58
CA LYS A 367 2.79 3.73 -20.89
C LYS A 367 2.16 3.95 -22.26
N ALA A 368 2.36 3.01 -23.16
CA ALA A 368 1.77 3.00 -24.49
C ALA A 368 1.62 1.56 -24.99
N ALA A 369 0.73 1.37 -25.97
CA ALA A 369 0.62 0.14 -26.76
C ALA A 369 0.78 0.46 -28.23
N ILE A 370 1.65 -0.27 -28.91
CA ILE A 370 1.92 -0.16 -30.33
C ILE A 370 1.04 -1.14 -31.07
N LEU A 371 0.18 -0.61 -31.96
CA LEU A 371 -0.89 -1.36 -32.62
C LEU A 371 -0.79 -1.20 -34.14
N PRO A 372 -0.10 -2.10 -34.87
CA PRO A 372 -0.08 -2.02 -36.33
C PRO A 372 -1.48 -2.25 -36.90
N LEU A 373 -1.95 -1.36 -37.78
CA LEU A 373 -3.30 -1.47 -38.38
C LEU A 373 -3.48 -2.77 -39.16
N SER A 374 -2.39 -3.29 -39.74
CA SER A 374 -2.35 -4.55 -40.47
C SER A 374 -1.06 -5.31 -40.13
N LYS A 375 -1.09 -6.65 -40.20
CA LYS A 375 0.11 -7.49 -40.06
C LYS A 375 1.22 -7.19 -41.07
N LYS A 376 0.87 -6.58 -42.20
CA LYS A 376 1.86 -6.12 -43.22
C LYS A 376 2.73 -4.96 -42.73
N LEU A 377 2.31 -4.30 -41.65
CA LEU A 377 2.98 -3.15 -41.05
C LEU A 377 3.78 -3.54 -39.81
N ALA A 378 3.89 -4.84 -39.52
CA ALA A 378 4.52 -5.36 -38.29
C ALA A 378 5.99 -4.90 -38.15
N ASP A 379 6.75 -4.85 -39.21
CA ASP A 379 8.18 -4.50 -39.16
C ASP A 379 8.34 -3.04 -38.65
N GLY A 380 7.66 -2.06 -39.28
CA GLY A 380 7.74 -0.67 -38.85
C GLY A 380 7.16 -0.43 -37.46
N ALA A 381 6.06 -1.10 -37.11
CA ALA A 381 5.50 -1.04 -35.78
C ALA A 381 6.44 -1.62 -34.71
N THR A 382 7.19 -2.69 -35.04
CA THR A 382 8.19 -3.29 -34.15
C THR A 382 9.39 -2.36 -33.94
N GLU A 383 9.79 -1.60 -34.95
CA GLU A 383 10.83 -0.56 -34.81
C GLU A 383 10.38 0.53 -33.80
N VAL A 384 9.15 1.01 -33.92
CA VAL A 384 8.57 1.98 -32.97
C VAL A 384 8.50 1.39 -31.56
N PHE A 385 8.09 0.13 -31.42
CA PHE A 385 8.10 -0.57 -30.15
C PHE A 385 9.52 -0.64 -29.56
N ALA A 386 10.49 -1.08 -30.35
CA ALA A 386 11.88 -1.26 -29.90
C ALA A 386 12.52 0.06 -29.44
N ASP A 387 12.12 1.18 -30.06
CA ASP A 387 12.61 2.48 -29.65
C ASP A 387 12.00 2.96 -28.33
N LEU A 388 10.68 2.91 -28.22
CA LEU A 388 9.96 3.32 -27.01
C LEU A 388 10.26 2.40 -25.80
N ALA A 389 10.50 1.11 -26.04
CA ALA A 389 10.81 0.14 -24.99
C ALA A 389 12.15 0.40 -24.27
N LYS A 390 13.03 1.23 -24.84
CA LYS A 390 14.25 1.69 -24.15
C LYS A 390 13.95 2.66 -22.99
N HIS A 391 12.77 3.28 -23.01
CA HIS A 391 12.38 4.35 -22.07
C HIS A 391 11.21 3.97 -21.19
N PHE A 392 10.28 3.14 -21.69
CA PHE A 392 9.01 2.81 -21.02
C PHE A 392 8.68 1.33 -21.12
N MET A 393 7.87 0.83 -20.20
CA MET A 393 7.10 -0.38 -20.41
C MET A 393 6.03 -0.09 -21.46
N VAL A 394 6.07 -0.78 -22.57
CA VAL A 394 5.14 -0.68 -23.69
C VAL A 394 4.63 -2.06 -24.09
N ASP A 395 3.40 -2.11 -24.62
CA ASP A 395 2.80 -3.33 -25.16
C ASP A 395 2.81 -3.32 -26.69
N TYR A 396 2.74 -4.50 -27.28
CA TYR A 396 2.58 -4.67 -28.73
C TYR A 396 1.47 -5.68 -29.00
N ASP A 397 0.47 -5.29 -29.80
CA ASP A 397 -0.66 -6.16 -30.11
C ASP A 397 -1.10 -6.01 -31.58
N ASP A 398 -1.00 -7.12 -32.33
CA ASP A 398 -1.45 -7.23 -33.71
C ASP A 398 -2.66 -8.18 -33.88
N SER A 399 -3.26 -8.63 -32.78
CA SER A 399 -4.27 -9.66 -32.75
C SER A 399 -5.69 -9.10 -32.84
N GLN A 400 -6.49 -9.54 -33.80
CA GLN A 400 -7.87 -9.12 -34.04
C GLN A 400 -8.01 -7.69 -34.60
N SER A 401 -9.22 -7.13 -34.58
CA SER A 401 -9.49 -5.78 -35.07
C SER A 401 -8.93 -4.69 -34.15
N ILE A 402 -8.59 -3.54 -34.71
CA ILE A 402 -8.04 -2.40 -33.96
C ILE A 402 -8.95 -1.96 -32.81
N GLY A 403 -10.29 -1.95 -33.01
CA GLY A 403 -11.25 -1.60 -31.97
C GLY A 403 -11.21 -2.55 -30.77
N LYS A 404 -11.04 -3.87 -31.00
CA LYS A 404 -10.89 -4.84 -29.90
C LYS A 404 -9.58 -4.66 -29.15
N ARG A 405 -8.51 -4.27 -29.85
CA ARG A 405 -7.22 -3.97 -29.23
C ARG A 405 -7.29 -2.72 -28.37
N TYR A 406 -7.95 -1.68 -28.82
CA TYR A 406 -8.19 -0.48 -27.99
C TYR A 406 -8.95 -0.84 -26.72
N ARG A 407 -10.01 -1.68 -26.80
CA ARG A 407 -10.75 -2.12 -25.61
C ARG A 407 -9.88 -2.88 -24.60
N ARG A 408 -9.00 -3.78 -25.08
CA ARG A 408 -8.06 -4.46 -24.18
C ARG A 408 -7.12 -3.51 -23.47
N GLN A 409 -6.62 -2.50 -24.16
CA GLN A 409 -5.74 -1.49 -23.58
C GLN A 409 -6.47 -0.55 -22.61
N ASP A 410 -7.73 -0.20 -22.90
CA ASP A 410 -8.57 0.57 -21.99
C ASP A 410 -8.80 -0.18 -20.67
N GLU A 411 -9.08 -1.50 -20.73
CA GLU A 411 -9.32 -2.33 -19.55
C GLU A 411 -8.11 -2.54 -18.64
N ILE A 412 -6.89 -2.42 -19.17
CA ILE A 412 -5.65 -2.54 -18.39
C ILE A 412 -5.03 -1.18 -18.04
N GLY A 413 -5.67 -0.10 -18.46
CA GLY A 413 -5.31 1.26 -18.08
C GLY A 413 -4.16 1.87 -18.88
N THR A 414 -3.82 1.36 -20.06
CA THR A 414 -2.81 1.95 -20.95
C THR A 414 -3.26 3.34 -21.44
N PRO A 415 -2.54 4.42 -21.12
CA PRO A 415 -3.02 5.77 -21.41
C PRO A 415 -3.00 6.13 -22.90
N PHE A 416 -2.07 5.53 -23.67
CA PHE A 416 -1.88 5.88 -25.08
C PHE A 416 -1.82 4.62 -25.96
N CYS A 417 -2.63 4.58 -27.01
CA CYS A 417 -2.53 3.59 -28.06
C CYS A 417 -1.93 4.23 -29.32
N ILE A 418 -0.81 3.69 -29.80
CA ILE A 418 -0.06 4.20 -30.94
C ILE A 418 -0.36 3.30 -32.13
N THR A 419 -1.16 3.81 -33.06
CA THR A 419 -1.51 3.07 -34.28
C THR A 419 -0.50 3.40 -35.39
N TYR A 420 0.19 2.36 -35.87
CA TYR A 420 1.03 2.42 -37.04
C TYR A 420 0.21 1.95 -38.24
N ASP A 421 -0.05 2.84 -39.18
CA ASP A 421 -0.91 2.63 -40.35
C ASP A 421 -0.13 2.68 -41.68
N PHE A 422 -0.83 2.59 -42.81
CA PHE A 422 -0.19 2.62 -44.13
C PHE A 422 0.43 3.98 -44.45
N ASP A 423 -0.20 5.08 -44.00
CA ASP A 423 0.33 6.42 -44.18
C ASP A 423 1.62 6.62 -43.37
N SER A 424 1.75 5.92 -42.23
CA SER A 424 2.94 5.96 -41.39
C SER A 424 4.22 5.55 -42.12
N VAL A 425 4.09 4.67 -43.12
CA VAL A 425 5.24 4.24 -43.98
C VAL A 425 5.74 5.38 -44.85
N GLU A 426 4.83 6.28 -45.26
CA GLU A 426 5.12 7.37 -46.18
C GLU A 426 5.54 8.65 -45.47
N ASP A 427 4.85 9.00 -44.38
CA ASP A 427 4.99 10.30 -43.71
C ASP A 427 5.75 10.26 -42.39
N GLY A 428 6.11 9.05 -41.88
CA GLY A 428 6.83 8.89 -40.64
C GLY A 428 6.04 9.34 -39.39
N GLN A 429 4.69 9.37 -39.49
CA GLN A 429 3.83 9.74 -38.39
C GLN A 429 2.99 8.56 -37.90
N VAL A 430 2.48 8.65 -36.69
CA VAL A 430 1.58 7.65 -36.07
C VAL A 430 0.36 8.34 -35.50
N THR A 431 -0.72 7.59 -35.33
CA THR A 431 -1.92 8.08 -34.64
C THR A 431 -1.86 7.67 -33.17
N VAL A 432 -1.87 8.64 -32.27
CA VAL A 432 -1.93 8.45 -30.82
C VAL A 432 -3.36 8.64 -30.35
N ARG A 433 -3.96 7.57 -29.79
CA ARG A 433 -5.29 7.60 -29.19
C ARG A 433 -5.17 7.69 -27.68
N HIS A 434 -5.87 8.66 -27.09
CA HIS A 434 -6.01 8.81 -25.64
C HIS A 434 -7.06 7.86 -25.08
N ARG A 435 -6.71 7.15 -23.99
CA ARG A 435 -7.62 6.24 -23.28
C ARG A 435 -8.88 6.96 -22.78
N ASP A 436 -8.71 8.11 -22.10
CA ASP A 436 -9.81 8.75 -21.38
C ASP A 436 -10.80 9.49 -22.30
N SER A 437 -10.30 10.26 -23.26
CA SER A 437 -11.14 11.02 -24.20
C SER A 437 -11.49 10.26 -25.47
N MET A 438 -10.76 9.18 -25.78
CA MET A 438 -10.78 8.47 -27.08
C MET A 438 -10.36 9.33 -28.28
N GLU A 439 -9.92 10.56 -28.05
CA GLU A 439 -9.41 11.43 -29.09
C GLU A 439 -8.14 10.86 -29.73
N GLN A 440 -8.01 11.10 -31.02
CA GLN A 440 -6.90 10.64 -31.82
C GLN A 440 -6.14 11.82 -32.43
N THR A 441 -4.85 11.85 -32.22
CA THR A 441 -3.97 12.89 -32.75
C THR A 441 -2.85 12.25 -33.56
N ARG A 442 -2.61 12.75 -34.79
CA ARG A 442 -1.48 12.32 -35.60
C ARG A 442 -0.25 13.13 -35.27
N MET A 443 0.90 12.46 -35.09
CA MET A 443 2.17 13.12 -34.78
C MET A 443 3.37 12.35 -35.33
N PRO A 444 4.52 13.02 -35.52
CA PRO A 444 5.76 12.36 -35.90
C PRO A 444 6.18 11.29 -34.89
N ILE A 445 6.69 10.15 -35.36
CA ILE A 445 7.18 9.07 -34.50
C ILE A 445 8.26 9.60 -33.53
N ALA A 446 9.12 10.50 -33.99
CA ALA A 446 10.20 11.10 -33.19
C ALA A 446 9.68 11.92 -31.99
N ASP A 447 8.44 12.41 -31.99
CA ASP A 447 7.87 13.24 -30.94
C ASP A 447 7.13 12.41 -29.87
N VAL A 448 6.84 11.13 -30.14
CA VAL A 448 6.02 10.28 -29.26
C VAL A 448 6.66 10.08 -27.89
N GLN A 449 7.98 9.88 -27.82
CA GLN A 449 8.68 9.75 -26.54
C GLN A 449 8.47 10.99 -25.65
N ALA A 450 8.78 12.16 -26.16
CA ALA A 450 8.63 13.43 -25.41
C ALA A 450 7.16 13.69 -25.02
N TYR A 451 6.22 13.29 -25.89
CA TYR A 451 4.81 13.36 -25.61
C TYR A 451 4.42 12.50 -24.40
N ILE A 452 4.84 11.25 -24.34
CA ILE A 452 4.60 10.35 -23.21
C ILE A 452 5.28 10.91 -21.94
N GLU A 453 6.55 11.32 -22.01
CA GLU A 453 7.31 11.88 -20.90
C GLU A 453 6.59 13.06 -20.23
N LYS A 454 5.98 13.93 -21.02
CA LYS A 454 5.20 15.07 -20.50
C LYS A 454 3.99 14.63 -19.69
N HIS A 455 3.31 13.55 -20.08
CA HIS A 455 2.05 13.11 -19.47
C HIS A 455 2.24 12.20 -18.25
N ILE A 456 3.43 11.65 -18.04
CA ILE A 456 3.74 10.85 -16.84
C ILE A 456 4.29 11.69 -15.67
N GLN A 457 4.35 13.01 -15.81
CA GLN A 457 4.72 13.92 -14.71
C GLN A 457 3.56 14.06 -13.71
N PHE A 458 3.88 14.24 -12.42
CA PHE A 458 2.91 14.39 -11.32
C PHE A 458 3.52 15.16 -10.15
#